data_9da4554a3c4cf582b71b9779ee704c7d
#
_entry.id   9da4554a3c4cf582b71b9779ee704c7d
#
_cell.length_a   1.000
_cell.length_b   1.000
_cell.length_c   1.000
_cell.angle_alpha   90.00
_cell.angle_beta   90.00
_cell.angle_gamma   90.00
#
_symmetry.space_group_name_H-M   'P 1'
#
loop_
_entity.id
_entity.type
_entity.pdbx_description
1 polymer ?
#
loop_
_entity_poly.entity_id
_entity_poly.type
_entity_poly.pdbx_seq_one_letter_code
_entity_poly.pdbx_strand_id
1 'polypeptide(L)'
;GALKKILYAEASTGTVHFWNTRFTVYGIGNWGYGFTAPRAGYALGDKNYGIGHPAVTSSVITTAAHQTNFHLTSFSSYGPRMDEVRKPDISAPGQDICSALNSFSTLSIPIAATSTFMGKEYEWMRISGTSMSAPMVTGVVSLLLEADPSLSSAEVKDIITNTARTDNLTGDIGPEGHLRWGHGKLDALNALQSIT
;
A
#
# COMPACT_ATOMS: atom_id res chain seq x y z
N GLY A 1 11.01 26.97 -7.38
CA GLY A 1 11.92 26.22 -6.52
C GLY A 1 11.16 25.64 -5.32
N ALA A 2 11.40 24.38 -4.98
CA ALA A 2 10.78 23.75 -3.82
C ALA A 2 11.26 24.43 -2.54
N LEU A 3 10.34 24.91 -1.73
CA LEU A 3 10.64 25.47 -0.41
C LEU A 3 11.13 24.32 0.49
N LYS A 4 12.43 24.30 0.77
CA LYS A 4 13.00 23.43 1.80
C LYS A 4 12.67 24.04 3.15
N LYS A 5 11.89 23.34 3.97
CA LYS A 5 11.69 23.70 5.37
C LYS A 5 12.66 22.88 6.22
N ILE A 6 13.37 23.53 7.10
CA ILE A 6 14.22 22.89 8.11
C ILE A 6 13.39 22.81 9.38
N LEU A 7 13.23 21.60 9.89
CA LEU A 7 12.67 21.36 11.21
C LEU A 7 13.84 21.24 12.19
N TYR A 8 13.85 22.11 13.20
CA TYR A 8 14.78 22.07 14.31
C TYR A 8 14.03 21.64 15.56
N ALA A 9 14.52 20.62 16.24
CA ALA A 9 13.97 20.21 17.51
C ALA A 9 15.12 19.94 18.48
N GLU A 10 14.98 20.43 19.69
CA GLU A 10 15.90 20.21 20.79
C GLU A 10 15.14 19.58 21.95
N ALA A 11 15.64 18.47 22.47
CA ALA A 11 15.07 17.80 23.60
C ALA A 11 16.20 17.35 24.53
N SER A 12 16.01 17.54 25.84
CA SER A 12 17.00 17.13 26.84
C SER A 12 16.95 15.64 27.16
N THR A 13 15.78 15.02 26.96
CA THR A 13 15.56 13.58 27.22
C THR A 13 14.41 13.07 26.34
N GLY A 14 14.42 11.77 26.03
CA GLY A 14 13.33 11.09 25.31
C GLY A 14 13.52 11.07 23.79
N THR A 15 12.56 10.42 23.11
CA THR A 15 12.50 10.31 21.65
C THR A 15 11.36 11.14 21.12
N VAL A 16 11.62 11.94 20.09
CA VAL A 16 10.59 12.74 19.40
C VAL A 16 10.43 12.21 18.00
N HIS A 17 9.20 11.88 17.62
CA HIS A 17 8.85 11.42 16.31
C HIS A 17 8.27 12.54 15.46
N PHE A 18 8.71 12.66 14.22
CA PHE A 18 8.22 13.64 13.26
C PHE A 18 7.66 12.95 12.03
N TRP A 19 6.47 13.35 11.60
CA TRP A 19 5.85 12.86 10.38
C TRP A 19 5.65 14.00 9.39
N ASN A 20 5.96 13.74 8.13
CA ASN A 20 5.60 14.64 7.05
C ASN A 20 4.25 14.21 6.47
N THR A 21 3.18 14.85 6.95
CA THR A 21 1.80 14.57 6.54
C THR A 21 1.31 15.61 5.54
N ARG A 22 1.97 15.76 4.39
CA ARG A 22 1.47 16.69 3.38
C ARG A 22 0.35 16.05 2.58
N PHE A 23 -0.88 16.41 2.92
CA PHE A 23 -2.06 16.13 2.13
C PHE A 23 -2.25 17.28 1.13
N THR A 24 -2.14 17.04 -0.17
CA THR A 24 -2.57 18.01 -1.18
C THR A 24 -3.92 17.57 -1.72
N VAL A 25 -4.92 18.42 -1.56
CA VAL A 25 -6.31 18.20 -2.00
C VAL A 25 -6.44 18.19 -3.54
N TYR A 26 -5.44 18.65 -4.25
CA TYR A 26 -5.42 18.80 -5.70
C TYR A 26 -4.27 18.04 -6.31
N GLY A 27 -4.58 16.97 -6.99
CA GLY A 27 -3.68 16.32 -7.93
C GLY A 27 -2.83 15.20 -7.37
N ILE A 28 -2.42 14.36 -8.29
CA ILE A 28 -1.44 13.33 -8.12
C ILE A 28 -0.16 14.01 -7.68
N GLY A 29 0.18 13.86 -6.43
CA GLY A 29 1.44 14.21 -6.22
C GLY A 29 2.05 14.79 -5.14
N ASN A 30 2.96 14.69 -4.69
CA ASN A 30 3.87 14.93 -3.58
C ASN A 30 3.47 14.10 -2.38
N TRP A 31 3.55 12.82 -2.57
CA TRP A 31 3.77 11.85 -1.52
C TRP A 31 4.91 12.39 -0.65
N GLY A 32 4.68 12.47 0.64
CA GLY A 32 5.60 13.10 1.56
C GLY A 32 7.04 12.70 1.30
N TYR A 33 7.85 13.67 0.94
CA TYR A 33 9.29 13.44 0.86
C TYR A 33 9.79 13.08 2.26
N GLY A 34 10.55 12.01 2.36
CA GLY A 34 11.23 11.65 3.60
C GLY A 34 12.11 12.80 4.10
N PHE A 35 12.39 12.80 5.37
CA PHE A 35 13.37 13.73 5.92
C PHE A 35 14.73 13.47 5.30
N THR A 36 15.41 14.53 4.87
CA THR A 36 16.77 14.45 4.34
C THR A 36 17.73 15.15 5.31
N ALA A 37 18.86 14.53 5.58
CA ALA A 37 19.91 15.18 6.35
C ALA A 37 20.54 16.30 5.51
N PRO A 38 20.48 17.58 5.94
CA PRO A 38 21.03 18.69 5.17
C PRO A 38 22.56 18.74 5.20
N ARG A 39 23.19 18.13 6.19
CA ARG A 39 24.63 18.06 6.38
C ARG A 39 25.03 16.97 7.38
N ALA A 40 26.33 16.72 7.53
CA ALA A 40 26.83 15.77 8.52
C ALA A 40 26.37 16.11 9.94
N GLY A 41 26.05 15.08 10.72
CA GLY A 41 25.55 15.22 12.10
C GLY A 41 24.00 15.24 12.23
N TYR A 42 23.27 15.25 11.12
CA TYR A 42 21.80 15.12 11.13
C TYR A 42 21.38 13.71 10.75
N ALA A 43 20.38 13.19 11.41
CA ALA A 43 19.80 11.89 11.06
C ALA A 43 18.88 11.99 9.84
N LEU A 44 18.95 10.99 8.98
CA LEU A 44 17.91 10.73 8.00
C LEU A 44 16.67 10.23 8.73
N GLY A 45 15.49 10.62 8.26
CA GLY A 45 14.26 9.97 8.71
C GLY A 45 14.30 8.48 8.34
N ASP A 46 13.87 7.63 9.24
CA ASP A 46 13.55 6.25 8.91
C ASP A 46 12.19 6.18 8.19
N LYS A 47 11.74 5.00 7.81
CA LYS A 47 10.47 4.80 7.13
C LYS A 47 9.42 4.15 8.03
N ASN A 48 9.73 3.99 9.32
CA ASN A 48 8.84 3.38 10.28
C ASN A 48 7.66 4.31 10.62
N TYR A 49 6.59 3.74 11.15
CA TYR A 49 5.37 4.47 11.50
C TYR A 49 4.78 5.28 10.33
N GLY A 50 5.02 4.82 9.10
CA GLY A 50 4.57 5.51 7.87
C GLY A 50 3.13 5.21 7.46
N ILE A 51 2.39 4.40 8.22
CA ILE A 51 1.00 4.05 7.92
C ILE A 51 0.09 5.21 8.33
N GLY A 52 -0.62 5.77 7.37
CA GLY A 52 -1.54 6.89 7.59
C GLY A 52 -3.00 6.46 7.74
N HIS A 53 -3.89 7.43 8.01
CA HIS A 53 -5.33 7.22 8.01
C HIS A 53 -5.88 6.98 6.59
N PRO A 54 -6.90 6.10 6.44
CA PRO A 54 -7.60 5.28 7.47
C PRO A 54 -6.89 3.95 7.76
N ALA A 55 -5.76 3.65 7.13
CA ALA A 55 -5.09 2.35 7.16
C ALA A 55 -4.58 1.95 8.55
N VAL A 56 -4.41 2.90 9.48
CA VAL A 56 -4.04 2.64 10.89
C VAL A 56 -5.14 1.95 11.69
N THR A 57 -6.38 1.90 11.19
CA THR A 57 -7.50 1.29 11.90
C THR A 57 -7.36 -0.23 11.94
N SER A 58 -7.64 -0.86 13.08
CA SER A 58 -7.52 -2.33 13.22
C SER A 58 -8.50 -3.12 12.38
N SER A 59 -9.70 -2.57 12.16
CA SER A 59 -10.79 -3.21 11.40
C SER A 59 -10.61 -3.20 9.89
N VAL A 60 -9.65 -2.43 9.34
CA VAL A 60 -9.41 -2.40 7.89
C VAL A 60 -8.27 -3.32 7.50
N ILE A 61 -8.28 -3.80 6.27
CA ILE A 61 -7.17 -4.52 5.65
C ILE A 61 -6.23 -3.48 5.03
N THR A 62 -5.05 -3.33 5.60
CA THR A 62 -4.02 -2.40 5.13
C THR A 62 -3.08 -3.09 4.16
N THR A 63 -2.93 -2.51 2.98
CA THR A 63 -2.20 -3.14 1.89
C THR A 63 -0.88 -2.43 1.60
N ALA A 64 0.21 -3.18 1.58
CA ALA A 64 1.50 -2.78 1.01
C ALA A 64 1.53 -3.01 -0.51
N ALA A 65 2.47 -2.37 -1.19
CA ALA A 65 2.67 -2.52 -2.62
C ALA A 65 3.95 -3.29 -2.94
N HIS A 66 3.83 -4.31 -3.79
CA HIS A 66 4.97 -4.94 -4.44
C HIS A 66 4.90 -4.83 -5.97
N GLN A 67 6.02 -5.08 -6.65
CA GLN A 67 6.11 -5.11 -8.10
C GLN A 67 5.54 -6.42 -8.65
N THR A 68 5.28 -6.48 -9.95
CA THR A 68 4.88 -7.72 -10.62
C THR A 68 5.96 -8.81 -10.59
N ASN A 69 7.23 -8.41 -10.45
CA ASN A 69 8.36 -9.32 -10.20
C ASN A 69 8.55 -9.67 -8.70
N PHE A 70 7.54 -9.36 -7.89
CA PHE A 70 7.45 -9.69 -6.47
C PHE A 70 8.40 -8.97 -5.50
N HIS A 71 9.19 -7.99 -5.95
CA HIS A 71 9.97 -7.12 -5.04
C HIS A 71 9.09 -6.04 -4.42
N LEU A 72 9.36 -5.68 -3.16
CA LEU A 72 8.70 -4.52 -2.55
C LEU A 72 9.01 -3.23 -3.30
N THR A 73 8.00 -2.39 -3.44
CA THR A 73 8.21 -1.05 -4.00
C THR A 73 8.86 -0.12 -2.98
N SER A 74 9.64 0.83 -3.48
CA SER A 74 10.32 1.81 -2.63
C SER A 74 9.36 2.83 -2.00
N PHE A 75 8.18 2.99 -2.57
CA PHE A 75 7.17 3.95 -2.12
C PHE A 75 6.17 3.38 -1.11
N SER A 76 6.12 2.05 -0.93
CA SER A 76 5.23 1.44 0.06
C SER A 76 5.63 1.85 1.47
N SER A 77 4.67 2.35 2.23
CA SER A 77 4.88 2.74 3.62
C SER A 77 5.14 1.53 4.52
N TYR A 78 5.80 1.77 5.64
CA TYR A 78 6.17 0.77 6.63
C TYR A 78 5.42 0.99 7.93
N GLY A 79 5.10 -0.12 8.61
CA GLY A 79 4.67 -0.12 9.99
C GLY A 79 5.83 0.07 10.98
N PRO A 80 5.58 -0.14 12.26
CA PRO A 80 4.29 -0.46 12.86
C PRO A 80 3.35 0.75 12.95
N ARG A 81 2.19 0.57 13.57
CA ARG A 81 1.38 1.67 14.09
C ARG A 81 2.07 2.27 15.33
N MET A 82 1.59 3.46 15.76
CA MET A 82 2.11 4.15 16.95
C MET A 82 1.97 3.36 18.25
N ASP A 83 1.03 2.42 18.31
CA ASP A 83 0.80 1.51 19.44
C ASP A 83 1.51 0.15 19.23
N GLU A 84 2.53 0.12 18.40
CA GLU A 84 3.36 -1.04 18.05
C GLU A 84 2.61 -2.20 17.36
N VAL A 85 1.33 -2.06 17.05
CA VAL A 85 0.58 -3.04 16.26
C VAL A 85 1.16 -3.10 14.85
N ARG A 86 1.48 -4.30 14.39
CA ARG A 86 2.07 -4.49 13.07
C ARG A 86 1.07 -4.22 11.95
N LYS A 87 1.53 -3.48 10.99
CA LYS A 87 0.88 -3.13 9.73
C LYS A 87 1.98 -3.00 8.65
N PRO A 88 1.68 -3.18 7.38
CA PRO A 88 0.40 -3.52 6.76
C PRO A 88 -0.05 -4.95 7.12
N ASP A 89 -1.28 -5.34 6.72
CA ASP A 89 -1.79 -6.70 6.92
C ASP A 89 -1.35 -7.64 5.80
N ILE A 90 -1.30 -7.15 4.56
CA ILE A 90 -1.00 -7.94 3.36
C ILE A 90 -0.26 -7.08 2.33
N SER A 91 0.42 -7.70 1.37
CA SER A 91 0.97 -7.01 0.20
C SER A 91 0.32 -7.49 -1.09
N ALA A 92 0.14 -6.58 -2.05
CA ALA A 92 -0.42 -6.89 -3.35
C ALA A 92 0.30 -6.11 -4.47
N PRO A 93 0.17 -6.50 -5.75
CA PRO A 93 0.75 -5.77 -6.85
C PRO A 93 0.28 -4.31 -6.88
N GLY A 94 1.22 -3.37 -6.97
CA GLY A 94 0.92 -1.94 -6.93
C GLY A 94 1.84 -1.08 -7.79
N GLN A 95 2.70 -1.70 -8.62
CA GLN A 95 3.56 -0.97 -9.56
C GLN A 95 3.19 -1.31 -10.99
N ASP A 96 3.07 -0.28 -11.83
CA ASP A 96 2.74 -0.37 -13.26
C ASP A 96 1.45 -1.13 -13.53
N ILE A 97 0.45 -0.91 -12.69
CA ILE A 97 -0.85 -1.55 -12.81
C ILE A 97 -1.65 -0.89 -13.90
N CYS A 98 -2.08 -1.71 -14.87
CA CYS A 98 -2.89 -1.28 -16.00
C CYS A 98 -4.37 -1.27 -15.60
N SER A 99 -5.06 -0.17 -15.89
CA SER A 99 -6.50 -0.03 -15.68
C SER A 99 -7.11 0.94 -16.68
N ALA A 100 -8.44 0.92 -16.77
CA ALA A 100 -9.17 1.82 -17.66
C ALA A 100 -8.95 3.28 -17.25
N LEU A 101 -8.74 4.13 -18.24
CA LEU A 101 -8.69 5.58 -18.06
C LEU A 101 -10.10 6.15 -18.24
N ASN A 102 -10.50 6.99 -17.29
CA ASN A 102 -11.75 7.72 -17.41
C ASN A 102 -11.67 8.72 -18.59
N SER A 103 -12.63 8.64 -19.52
CA SER A 103 -12.68 9.50 -20.70
C SER A 103 -12.83 11.00 -20.39
N PHE A 104 -13.22 11.35 -19.15
CA PHE A 104 -13.28 12.72 -18.66
C PHE A 104 -12.05 13.12 -17.84
N SER A 105 -11.01 12.27 -17.81
CA SER A 105 -9.80 12.57 -17.07
C SER A 105 -9.09 13.77 -17.71
N THR A 106 -8.71 14.74 -16.89
CA THR A 106 -7.85 15.88 -17.27
C THR A 106 -6.38 15.59 -16.96
N LEU A 107 -6.07 14.38 -16.49
CA LEU A 107 -4.72 13.99 -16.14
C LEU A 107 -3.90 13.71 -17.40
N SER A 108 -2.74 14.34 -17.51
CA SER A 108 -1.78 14.04 -18.57
C SER A 108 -0.99 12.77 -18.21
N ILE A 109 -1.61 11.61 -18.41
CA ILE A 109 -1.00 10.31 -18.18
C ILE A 109 -0.80 9.64 -19.55
N PRO A 110 0.37 9.05 -19.84
CA PRO A 110 0.60 8.33 -21.07
C PRO A 110 -0.40 7.17 -21.23
N ILE A 111 -1.00 7.07 -22.41
CA ILE A 111 -1.87 5.95 -22.76
C ILE A 111 -1.01 4.70 -22.94
N ALA A 112 -1.35 3.66 -22.21
CA ALA A 112 -0.63 2.39 -22.24
C ALA A 112 -1.15 1.45 -23.35
N ALA A 113 -2.46 1.51 -23.60
CA ALA A 113 -3.14 0.72 -24.61
C ALA A 113 -4.50 1.35 -24.94
N THR A 114 -5.10 0.94 -26.05
CA THR A 114 -6.50 1.21 -26.40
C THR A 114 -7.22 -0.11 -26.67
N SER A 115 -8.50 -0.14 -26.37
CA SER A 115 -9.39 -1.24 -26.71
C SER A 115 -10.66 -0.71 -27.36
N THR A 116 -11.24 -1.45 -28.28
CA THR A 116 -12.49 -1.07 -28.95
C THR A 116 -13.63 -1.98 -28.47
N PHE A 117 -14.71 -1.38 -28.00
CA PHE A 117 -15.93 -2.09 -27.64
C PHE A 117 -17.12 -1.35 -28.22
N MET A 118 -17.98 -2.05 -28.93
CA MET A 118 -19.17 -1.49 -29.63
C MET A 118 -18.84 -0.26 -30.51
N GLY A 119 -17.73 -0.30 -31.23
CA GLY A 119 -17.28 0.77 -32.13
C GLY A 119 -16.72 2.02 -31.44
N LYS A 120 -16.57 2.01 -30.12
CA LYS A 120 -15.98 3.09 -29.34
C LYS A 120 -14.61 2.66 -28.79
N GLU A 121 -13.64 3.55 -28.87
CA GLU A 121 -12.31 3.34 -28.28
C GLU A 121 -12.31 3.72 -26.80
N TYR A 122 -11.58 2.93 -26.01
CA TYR A 122 -11.35 3.10 -24.58
C TYR A 122 -9.86 3.03 -24.32
N GLU A 123 -9.38 4.00 -23.57
CA GLU A 123 -7.97 4.14 -23.21
C GLU A 123 -7.66 3.44 -21.89
N TRP A 124 -6.44 2.93 -21.80
CA TRP A 124 -5.91 2.29 -20.61
C TRP A 124 -4.63 3.01 -20.18
N MET A 125 -4.43 3.15 -18.91
CA MET A 125 -3.24 3.78 -18.33
C MET A 125 -2.51 2.80 -17.42
N ARG A 126 -1.23 3.12 -17.12
CA ARG A 126 -0.46 2.44 -16.10
C ARG A 126 -0.05 3.44 -15.04
N ILE A 127 -0.36 3.11 -13.80
CA ILE A 127 0.04 3.92 -12.64
C ILE A 127 0.52 3.02 -11.50
N SER A 128 1.25 3.61 -10.56
CA SER A 128 1.86 2.90 -9.44
C SER A 128 1.45 3.55 -8.11
N GLY A 129 1.24 2.75 -7.10
CA GLY A 129 0.87 3.19 -5.75
C GLY A 129 0.23 2.07 -4.95
N THR A 130 0.21 2.21 -3.63
CA THR A 130 -0.62 1.35 -2.78
C THR A 130 -2.11 1.50 -3.10
N SER A 131 -2.50 2.62 -3.71
CA SER A 131 -3.84 2.82 -4.29
C SER A 131 -4.19 1.81 -5.38
N MET A 132 -3.20 1.19 -6.03
CA MET A 132 -3.40 0.14 -7.04
C MET A 132 -3.35 -1.25 -6.41
N SER A 133 -2.67 -1.40 -5.28
CA SER A 133 -2.68 -2.65 -4.50
C SER A 133 -4.01 -2.87 -3.78
N ALA A 134 -4.62 -1.83 -3.25
CA ALA A 134 -5.87 -1.92 -2.50
C ALA A 134 -7.02 -2.54 -3.33
N PRO A 135 -7.30 -2.15 -4.58
CA PRO A 135 -8.36 -2.79 -5.39
C PRO A 135 -8.06 -4.25 -5.74
N MET A 136 -6.79 -4.68 -5.78
CA MET A 136 -6.47 -6.11 -5.93
C MET A 136 -6.97 -6.91 -4.72
N VAL A 137 -6.74 -6.41 -3.51
CA VAL A 137 -7.28 -7.02 -2.28
C VAL A 137 -8.80 -6.97 -2.26
N THR A 138 -9.40 -5.83 -2.65
CA THR A 138 -10.86 -5.69 -2.75
C THR A 138 -11.47 -6.71 -3.70
N GLY A 139 -10.82 -6.99 -4.83
CA GLY A 139 -11.24 -8.04 -5.76
C GLY A 139 -11.28 -9.42 -5.12
N VAL A 140 -10.27 -9.79 -4.34
CA VAL A 140 -10.25 -11.06 -3.61
C VAL A 140 -11.34 -11.09 -2.53
N VAL A 141 -11.54 -9.99 -1.79
CA VAL A 141 -12.65 -9.87 -0.84
C VAL A 141 -14.01 -10.12 -1.52
N SER A 142 -14.21 -9.55 -2.72
CA SER A 142 -15.44 -9.74 -3.48
C SER A 142 -15.66 -11.21 -3.86
N LEU A 143 -14.60 -11.91 -4.27
CA LEU A 143 -14.68 -13.34 -4.59
C LEU A 143 -14.96 -14.21 -3.36
N LEU A 144 -14.39 -13.87 -2.20
CA LEU A 144 -14.68 -14.56 -0.93
C LEU A 144 -16.15 -14.39 -0.53
N LEU A 145 -16.68 -13.16 -0.63
CA LEU A 145 -18.08 -12.87 -0.30
C LEU A 145 -19.08 -13.42 -1.35
N GLU A 146 -18.63 -13.63 -2.59
CA GLU A 146 -19.41 -14.35 -3.59
C GLU A 146 -19.54 -15.84 -3.24
N ALA A 147 -18.43 -16.44 -2.80
CA ALA A 147 -18.39 -17.85 -2.41
C ALA A 147 -19.11 -18.12 -1.08
N ASP A 148 -18.94 -17.23 -0.09
CA ASP A 148 -19.67 -17.28 1.17
C ASP A 148 -20.09 -15.88 1.64
N PRO A 149 -21.33 -15.46 1.35
CA PRO A 149 -21.85 -14.16 1.76
C PRO A 149 -22.03 -13.97 3.27
N SER A 150 -21.86 -15.01 4.08
CA SER A 150 -22.02 -14.94 5.53
C SER A 150 -20.73 -14.50 6.26
N LEU A 151 -19.60 -14.43 5.56
CA LEU A 151 -18.32 -14.03 6.13
C LEU A 151 -18.36 -12.61 6.70
N SER A 152 -17.97 -12.47 7.94
CA SER A 152 -17.73 -11.17 8.57
C SER A 152 -16.43 -10.53 8.06
N SER A 153 -16.27 -9.22 8.27
CA SER A 153 -15.06 -8.50 7.90
C SER A 153 -13.79 -9.03 8.61
N ALA A 154 -13.94 -9.55 9.83
CA ALA A 154 -12.85 -10.15 10.58
C ALA A 154 -12.43 -11.48 9.95
N GLU A 155 -13.38 -12.36 9.64
CA GLU A 155 -13.11 -13.64 8.97
C GLU A 155 -12.46 -13.45 7.61
N VAL A 156 -12.96 -12.51 6.79
CA VAL A 156 -12.34 -12.17 5.50
C VAL A 156 -10.89 -11.72 5.69
N LYS A 157 -10.62 -10.90 6.69
CA LYS A 157 -9.26 -10.45 7.00
C LYS A 157 -8.37 -11.63 7.42
N ASP A 158 -8.87 -12.49 8.30
CA ASP A 158 -8.14 -13.67 8.77
C ASP A 158 -7.85 -14.65 7.63
N ILE A 159 -8.81 -14.90 6.74
CA ILE A 159 -8.60 -15.71 5.53
C ILE A 159 -7.46 -15.12 4.69
N ILE A 160 -7.52 -13.84 4.34
CA ILE A 160 -6.52 -13.20 3.48
C ILE A 160 -5.12 -13.24 4.12
N THR A 161 -5.02 -13.03 5.42
CA THR A 161 -3.72 -13.03 6.11
C THR A 161 -3.16 -14.42 6.33
N ASN A 162 -4.01 -15.40 6.68
CA ASN A 162 -3.58 -16.77 6.92
C ASN A 162 -3.25 -17.55 5.64
N THR A 163 -3.81 -17.15 4.51
CA THR A 163 -3.54 -17.78 3.20
C THR A 163 -2.49 -17.03 2.38
N ALA A 164 -1.90 -15.99 2.94
CA ALA A 164 -0.88 -15.19 2.29
C ALA A 164 0.34 -16.03 1.89
N ARG A 165 0.85 -15.79 0.69
CA ARG A 165 2.03 -16.49 0.18
C ARG A 165 3.32 -15.85 0.67
N THR A 166 4.24 -16.67 1.16
CA THR A 166 5.62 -16.29 1.45
C THR A 166 6.58 -16.91 0.43
N ASP A 167 7.71 -16.28 0.21
CA ASP A 167 8.77 -16.77 -0.68
C ASP A 167 10.15 -16.21 -0.26
N ASN A 168 11.18 -16.47 -1.06
CA ASN A 168 12.54 -16.02 -0.79
C ASN A 168 12.68 -14.49 -0.65
N LEU A 169 11.75 -13.70 -1.20
CA LEU A 169 11.76 -12.25 -1.13
C LEU A 169 11.08 -11.71 0.13
N THR A 170 10.07 -12.42 0.62
CA THR A 170 9.43 -12.08 1.89
C THR A 170 10.26 -12.52 3.09
N GLY A 171 11.04 -13.58 2.93
CA GLY A 171 11.65 -14.31 4.02
C GLY A 171 10.60 -14.97 4.92
N ASP A 172 11.05 -15.45 6.07
CA ASP A 172 10.17 -16.03 7.09
C ASP A 172 9.38 -14.90 7.78
N ILE A 173 8.07 -15.02 7.75
CA ILE A 173 7.15 -14.09 8.39
C ILE A 173 6.52 -14.80 9.58
N GLY A 174 6.77 -14.28 10.78
CA GLY A 174 6.15 -14.79 12.00
C GLY A 174 4.65 -14.46 12.09
N PRO A 175 3.96 -14.99 13.12
CA PRO A 175 2.51 -14.81 13.28
C PRO A 175 2.06 -13.36 13.41
N GLU A 176 2.94 -12.50 13.88
CA GLU A 176 2.68 -11.06 14.01
C GLU A 176 2.73 -10.30 12.67
N GLY A 177 3.14 -10.94 11.58
CA GLY A 177 3.38 -10.30 10.30
C GLY A 177 4.72 -9.54 10.23
N HIS A 178 5.00 -8.95 9.08
CA HIS A 178 6.21 -8.19 8.79
C HIS A 178 5.87 -6.73 8.52
N LEU A 179 6.66 -5.77 9.02
CA LEU A 179 6.39 -4.33 8.92
C LEU A 179 6.29 -3.76 7.49
N ARG A 180 6.67 -4.55 6.50
CA ARG A 180 6.67 -4.15 5.08
C ARG A 180 5.79 -5.04 4.20
N TRP A 181 5.69 -6.33 4.54
CA TRP A 181 4.97 -7.33 3.76
C TRP A 181 3.60 -7.68 4.34
N GLY A 182 3.33 -7.29 5.59
CA GLY A 182 2.23 -7.86 6.35
C GLY A 182 2.45 -9.34 6.59
N HIS A 183 1.44 -10.14 6.39
CA HIS A 183 1.54 -11.60 6.49
C HIS A 183 2.09 -12.25 5.21
N GLY A 184 2.36 -11.47 4.18
CA GLY A 184 2.93 -11.95 2.92
C GLY A 184 2.30 -11.30 1.69
N LYS A 185 2.30 -12.03 0.60
CA LYS A 185 1.71 -11.63 -0.69
C LYS A 185 0.32 -12.21 -0.82
N LEU A 186 -0.61 -11.39 -1.29
CA LEU A 186 -1.98 -11.80 -1.57
C LEU A 186 -2.02 -13.03 -2.48
N ASP A 187 -2.75 -14.07 -2.06
CA ASP A 187 -2.97 -15.29 -2.82
C ASP A 187 -4.48 -15.57 -2.91
N ALA A 188 -5.07 -15.18 -4.03
CA ALA A 188 -6.51 -15.32 -4.25
C ALA A 188 -6.96 -16.79 -4.33
N LEU A 189 -6.12 -17.65 -4.90
CA LEU A 189 -6.45 -19.06 -5.05
C LEU A 189 -6.50 -19.77 -3.70
N ASN A 190 -5.44 -19.59 -2.91
CA ASN A 190 -5.39 -20.18 -1.56
C ASN A 190 -6.52 -19.63 -0.67
N ALA A 191 -6.83 -18.34 -0.77
CA ALA A 191 -7.92 -17.72 -0.01
C ALA A 191 -9.27 -18.38 -0.34
N LEU A 192 -9.59 -18.56 -1.63
CA LEU A 192 -10.83 -19.21 -2.05
C LEU A 192 -10.87 -20.69 -1.67
N GLN A 193 -9.78 -21.43 -1.85
CA GLN A 193 -9.71 -22.84 -1.50
C GLN A 193 -9.82 -23.10 -0.01
N SER A 194 -9.54 -22.11 0.84
CA SER A 194 -9.66 -22.28 2.29
C SER A 194 -11.09 -22.26 2.81
N ILE A 195 -12.06 -21.82 1.99
CA ILE A 195 -13.48 -21.73 2.35
C ILE A 195 -14.38 -22.66 1.52
N THR A 196 -13.80 -23.38 0.56
CA THR A 196 -14.51 -24.40 -0.25
C THR A 196 -14.12 -25.80 0.19
#